data_1e5866539413e2399b9c1efa36ccfed8
#
_entry.id   1e5866539413e2399b9c1efa36ccfed8
#
_cell.length_a   1.000
_cell.length_b   1.000
_cell.length_c   1.000
_cell.angle_alpha   90.00
_cell.angle_beta   90.00
_cell.angle_gamma   90.00
#
_symmetry.space_group_name_H-M   'P 1'
#
loop_
_entity.id
_entity.type
_entity.pdbx_description
1 polymer ?
#
loop_
_entity_poly.entity_id
_entity_poly.type
_entity_poly.pdbx_seq_one_letter_code
_entity_poly.pdbx_strand_id
1 'polypeptide(L)'
;TYDSVDYISMHKYWSNSDIRSDDRENGKHSITNYLSNSIGLQKYITDVESTINFIKSKKRSKKDVKISFDEYQPWYHSVNKMNKHLNSNIKDWPKAYPILEDEYNLLDCLLVGTVINTFINNSHIVKIACMAQLVNVIPAISTVKNGISWRQSVYYPLYFASLYGRGESLQLKIKSPKYSSDIFDDVTYIDASAVINKEEKTLSFFLINRSEEEIVDLDFDLNNLQIN
;
A
#
# COMPACT_ATOMS: atom_id res chain seq x y z
N THR A 1 -16.90 3.37 -24.06
CA THR A 1 -18.17 3.01 -23.37
C THR A 1 -17.90 2.01 -22.26
N TYR A 2 -18.79 1.86 -21.26
CA TYR A 2 -18.65 0.92 -20.16
C TYR A 2 -18.34 -0.52 -20.62
N ASP A 3 -19.03 -0.97 -21.66
CA ASP A 3 -18.88 -2.33 -22.17
C ASP A 3 -17.55 -2.59 -22.90
N SER A 4 -16.79 -1.54 -23.21
CA SER A 4 -15.45 -1.64 -23.84
C SER A 4 -14.30 -1.58 -22.82
N VAL A 5 -14.62 -1.48 -21.53
CA VAL A 5 -13.63 -1.32 -20.45
C VAL A 5 -13.65 -2.55 -19.55
N ASP A 6 -12.52 -3.18 -19.30
CA ASP A 6 -12.37 -4.29 -18.35
C ASP A 6 -11.87 -3.84 -16.99
N TYR A 7 -11.01 -2.82 -16.98
CA TYR A 7 -10.39 -2.28 -15.76
C TYR A 7 -10.45 -0.75 -15.73
N ILE A 8 -10.63 -0.21 -14.53
CA ILE A 8 -10.37 1.20 -14.22
C ILE A 8 -8.99 1.28 -13.60
N SER A 9 -8.12 2.10 -14.18
CA SER A 9 -6.80 2.40 -13.66
C SER A 9 -6.92 3.35 -12.47
N MET A 10 -6.21 3.04 -11.38
CA MET A 10 -6.11 3.89 -10.19
C MET A 10 -4.66 4.01 -9.76
N HIS A 11 -4.29 5.22 -9.33
CA HIS A 11 -2.96 5.52 -8.81
C HIS A 11 -3.05 6.17 -7.43
N LYS A 12 -2.11 5.89 -6.54
CA LYS A 12 -1.98 6.59 -5.28
C LYS A 12 -0.53 6.61 -4.81
N TYR A 13 -0.05 7.81 -4.56
CA TYR A 13 1.24 8.05 -3.93
C TYR A 13 1.03 8.71 -2.57
N TRP A 14 1.92 8.41 -1.62
CA TRP A 14 1.91 9.00 -0.29
C TRP A 14 3.19 9.76 -0.08
N SER A 15 3.07 10.99 0.38
CA SER A 15 4.19 11.83 0.74
C SER A 15 4.15 12.07 2.24
N ASN A 16 5.32 12.05 2.84
CA ASN A 16 5.49 12.41 4.23
C ASN A 16 6.76 13.26 4.39
N SER A 17 6.74 14.44 3.81
CA SER A 17 7.83 15.41 3.93
C SER A 17 8.08 15.85 5.37
N ASP A 18 7.03 15.78 6.21
CA ASP A 18 7.04 16.36 7.55
C ASP A 18 7.65 15.43 8.61
N ILE A 19 7.60 14.12 8.44
CA ILE A 19 8.18 13.14 9.38
C ILE A 19 9.73 13.14 9.35
N ARG A 20 10.34 13.64 8.29
CA ARG A 20 11.79 13.61 8.10
C ARG A 20 12.50 14.95 8.32
N SER A 21 11.77 16.00 8.63
CA SER A 21 12.39 17.17 9.27
C SER A 21 12.90 16.70 10.64
N ASP A 22 14.11 17.13 11.05
CA ASP A 22 14.67 16.84 12.38
C ASP A 22 13.81 17.36 13.56
N ASP A 23 12.67 17.96 13.29
CA ASP A 23 11.62 18.36 14.22
C ASP A 23 10.79 17.17 14.73
N ARG A 24 11.48 16.28 15.45
CA ARG A 24 10.82 15.14 16.12
C ARG A 24 9.80 15.55 17.17
N GLU A 25 9.83 16.77 17.67
CA GLU A 25 8.85 17.28 18.64
C GLU A 25 7.45 17.44 18.03
N ASN A 26 7.34 17.73 16.74
CA ASN A 26 6.07 17.78 16.00
C ASN A 26 5.74 16.46 15.27
N GLY A 27 6.66 15.49 15.25
CA GLY A 27 6.59 14.27 14.45
C GLY A 27 5.57 13.23 14.92
N LYS A 28 5.10 13.31 16.17
CA LYS A 28 4.23 12.26 16.74
C LYS A 28 2.87 12.18 16.02
N HIS A 29 2.29 13.31 15.68
CA HIS A 29 1.04 13.37 14.92
C HIS A 29 1.20 12.91 13.46
N SER A 30 2.38 13.07 12.89
CA SER A 30 2.61 12.73 11.50
C SER A 30 2.78 11.22 11.26
N ILE A 31 3.31 10.43 12.20
CA ILE A 31 3.41 8.97 12.09
C ILE A 31 2.02 8.32 12.14
N THR A 32 1.20 8.72 13.10
CA THR A 32 -0.19 8.22 13.19
C THR A 32 -1.01 8.58 11.95
N ASN A 33 -0.85 9.80 11.43
CA ASN A 33 -1.48 10.22 10.17
C ASN A 33 -0.98 9.36 9.00
N TYR A 34 0.33 9.12 8.92
CA TYR A 34 0.93 8.36 7.82
C TYR A 34 0.42 6.92 7.80
N LEU A 35 0.43 6.23 8.93
CA LEU A 35 -0.03 4.86 9.04
C LEU A 35 -1.58 4.71 8.93
N SER A 36 -2.33 5.78 9.09
CA SER A 36 -3.79 5.79 8.88
C SER A 36 -4.20 5.92 7.40
N ASN A 37 -3.28 6.18 6.49
CA ASN A 37 -3.56 6.42 5.07
C ASN A 37 -4.24 5.24 4.35
N SER A 38 -4.10 4.02 4.84
CA SER A 38 -4.84 2.86 4.31
C SER A 38 -6.36 3.01 4.46
N ILE A 39 -6.84 3.75 5.47
CA ILE A 39 -8.27 4.09 5.63
C ILE A 39 -8.75 4.93 4.44
N GLY A 40 -7.96 5.96 4.07
CA GLY A 40 -8.24 6.78 2.88
C GLY A 40 -8.18 5.98 1.58
N LEU A 41 -7.26 5.01 1.48
CA LEU A 41 -7.19 4.10 0.34
C LEU A 41 -8.42 3.20 0.26
N GLN A 42 -8.84 2.61 1.39
CA GLN A 42 -10.06 1.80 1.45
C GLN A 42 -11.27 2.60 0.98
N LYS A 43 -11.42 3.84 1.46
CA LYS A 43 -12.50 4.74 1.04
C LYS A 43 -12.43 5.01 -0.47
N TYR A 44 -11.26 5.32 -1.00
CA TYR A 44 -11.07 5.58 -2.43
C TYR A 44 -11.47 4.39 -3.30
N ILE A 45 -11.08 3.16 -2.92
CA ILE A 45 -11.52 1.94 -3.61
C ILE A 45 -13.03 1.78 -3.54
N THR A 46 -13.64 1.98 -2.37
CA THR A 46 -15.09 1.87 -2.18
C THR A 46 -15.87 2.89 -3.01
N ASP A 47 -15.40 4.13 -3.10
CA ASP A 47 -16.02 5.19 -3.89
C ASP A 47 -16.00 4.87 -5.38
N VAL A 48 -14.87 4.36 -5.89
CA VAL A 48 -14.73 3.93 -7.30
C VAL A 48 -15.59 2.69 -7.57
N GLU A 49 -15.60 1.69 -6.69
CA GLU A 49 -16.46 0.51 -6.82
C GLU A 49 -17.94 0.90 -6.86
N SER A 50 -18.37 1.81 -5.98
CA SER A 50 -19.74 2.32 -5.93
C SER A 50 -20.11 3.00 -7.25
N THR A 51 -19.18 3.78 -7.82
CA THR A 51 -19.36 4.44 -9.11
C THR A 51 -19.49 3.42 -10.26
N ILE A 52 -18.61 2.39 -10.27
CA ILE A 52 -18.68 1.29 -11.25
C ILE A 52 -20.05 0.62 -11.19
N ASN A 53 -20.50 0.26 -9.99
CA ASN A 53 -21.78 -0.41 -9.76
C ASN A 53 -22.97 0.45 -10.15
N PHE A 54 -22.93 1.76 -9.86
CA PHE A 54 -23.95 2.72 -10.29
C PHE A 54 -24.06 2.78 -11.81
N ILE A 55 -22.94 2.91 -12.53
CA ILE A 55 -22.95 2.96 -14.00
C ILE A 55 -23.39 1.64 -14.61
N LYS A 56 -22.92 0.50 -14.07
CA LYS A 56 -23.33 -0.84 -14.45
C LYS A 56 -24.87 -0.98 -14.38
N SER A 57 -25.44 -0.60 -13.25
CA SER A 57 -26.88 -0.65 -13.00
C SER A 57 -27.65 0.26 -13.97
N LYS A 58 -27.22 1.51 -14.15
CA LYS A 58 -27.86 2.47 -15.05
C LYS A 58 -27.84 2.01 -16.49
N LYS A 59 -26.77 1.34 -16.92
CA LYS A 59 -26.67 0.77 -18.29
C LYS A 59 -27.30 -0.61 -18.41
N ARG A 60 -27.74 -1.22 -17.32
CA ARG A 60 -28.23 -2.60 -17.27
C ARG A 60 -27.21 -3.59 -17.86
N SER A 61 -25.94 -3.29 -17.73
CA SER A 61 -24.87 -4.15 -18.22
C SER A 61 -24.68 -5.36 -17.31
N LYS A 62 -24.36 -6.52 -17.92
CA LYS A 62 -23.95 -7.73 -17.17
C LYS A 62 -22.46 -7.81 -16.97
N LYS A 63 -21.69 -6.90 -17.57
CA LYS A 63 -20.23 -6.87 -17.50
C LYS A 63 -19.79 -6.39 -16.13
N ASP A 64 -18.78 -7.05 -15.56
CA ASP A 64 -18.07 -6.61 -14.37
C ASP A 64 -16.81 -5.88 -14.79
N VAL A 65 -16.71 -4.62 -14.42
CA VAL A 65 -15.50 -3.82 -14.55
C VAL A 65 -14.76 -3.89 -13.21
N LYS A 66 -13.45 -4.12 -13.26
CA LYS A 66 -12.60 -4.27 -12.09
C LYS A 66 -11.63 -3.11 -11.97
N ILE A 67 -10.85 -3.08 -10.89
CA ILE A 67 -9.82 -2.08 -10.64
C ILE A 67 -8.46 -2.66 -10.96
N SER A 68 -7.67 -1.92 -11.73
CA SER A 68 -6.22 -2.04 -11.84
C SER A 68 -5.60 -0.92 -11.01
N PHE A 69 -5.04 -1.25 -9.85
CA PHE A 69 -4.27 -0.31 -9.06
C PHE A 69 -2.82 -0.36 -9.56
N ASP A 70 -2.58 0.24 -10.71
CA ASP A 70 -1.37 0.02 -11.51
C ASP A 70 -0.20 0.93 -11.15
N GLU A 71 -0.41 1.88 -10.23
CA GLU A 71 0.69 2.60 -9.58
C GLU A 71 0.39 2.90 -8.12
N TYR A 72 1.29 2.48 -7.22
CA TYR A 72 1.28 2.89 -5.82
C TYR A 72 2.68 2.82 -5.22
N GLN A 73 3.05 3.82 -4.41
CA GLN A 73 4.29 3.84 -3.64
C GLN A 73 4.33 5.05 -2.68
N PRO A 74 5.07 5.00 -1.58
CA PRO A 74 5.59 6.21 -0.94
C PRO A 74 6.48 6.98 -1.93
N TRP A 75 6.26 8.30 -2.05
CA TRP A 75 7.05 9.14 -2.95
C TRP A 75 7.21 10.54 -2.35
N TYR A 76 8.35 10.84 -1.77
CA TYR A 76 8.55 12.10 -1.06
C TYR A 76 9.97 12.69 -1.16
N HIS A 77 11.01 11.89 -1.29
CA HIS A 77 12.37 12.40 -1.36
C HIS A 77 12.72 13.03 -2.68
N SER A 78 12.26 12.42 -3.75
CA SER A 78 12.56 12.83 -5.10
C SER A 78 12.07 14.24 -5.41
N VAL A 79 10.96 14.69 -4.81
CA VAL A 79 10.43 16.05 -5.03
C VAL A 79 11.45 17.10 -4.59
N ASN A 80 12.08 16.93 -3.43
CA ASN A 80 13.08 17.87 -2.93
C ASN A 80 14.40 17.75 -3.68
N LYS A 81 14.85 16.53 -4.01
CA LYS A 81 16.05 16.28 -4.82
C LYS A 81 15.86 16.83 -6.24
N MET A 82 14.71 16.58 -6.86
CA MET A 82 14.40 17.07 -8.20
C MET A 82 14.35 18.60 -8.26
N ASN A 83 13.70 19.25 -7.30
CA ASN A 83 13.64 20.71 -7.22
C ASN A 83 15.03 21.31 -7.03
N LYS A 84 15.88 20.72 -6.17
CA LYS A 84 17.26 21.14 -5.99
C LYS A 84 18.08 20.95 -7.26
N HIS A 85 17.82 19.90 -8.00
CA HIS A 85 18.52 19.56 -9.23
C HIS A 85 18.06 20.44 -10.40
N LEU A 86 16.76 20.63 -10.59
CA LEU A 86 16.21 21.54 -11.61
C LEU A 86 16.66 23.00 -11.40
N ASN A 87 16.88 23.39 -10.14
CA ASN A 87 17.39 24.72 -9.80
C ASN A 87 18.92 24.85 -9.93
N SER A 88 19.66 23.75 -10.15
CA SER A 88 21.11 23.71 -10.21
C SER A 88 21.70 23.85 -11.63
N ASN A 89 21.09 24.59 -12.55
CA ASN A 89 21.61 24.88 -13.89
C ASN A 89 22.37 23.71 -14.55
N ILE A 90 21.75 22.55 -14.66
CA ILE A 90 22.35 21.38 -15.31
C ILE A 90 22.45 21.70 -16.80
N LYS A 91 23.65 22.04 -17.26
CA LYS A 91 23.90 22.34 -18.66
C LYS A 91 23.86 21.10 -19.55
N ASP A 92 24.15 19.93 -18.97
CA ASP A 92 24.21 18.67 -19.69
C ASP A 92 23.39 17.64 -18.97
N TRP A 93 22.44 17.02 -19.65
CA TRP A 93 21.68 15.89 -19.15
C TRP A 93 22.50 14.60 -19.29
N PRO A 94 23.23 14.18 -18.26
CA PRO A 94 24.03 12.97 -18.35
C PRO A 94 23.11 11.76 -18.54
N LYS A 95 23.58 10.80 -19.35
CA LYS A 95 22.84 9.57 -19.63
C LYS A 95 22.63 8.76 -18.35
N ALA A 96 21.37 8.44 -18.04
CA ALA A 96 20.97 7.68 -16.87
C ALA A 96 21.45 8.30 -15.54
N TYR A 97 21.28 9.61 -15.40
CA TYR A 97 21.57 10.32 -14.16
C TYR A 97 20.57 9.96 -13.06
N PRO A 98 21.04 9.63 -11.85
CA PRO A 98 20.17 9.28 -10.74
C PRO A 98 19.50 10.54 -10.16
N ILE A 99 18.32 10.89 -10.65
CA ILE A 99 17.57 12.09 -10.23
C ILE A 99 16.49 11.81 -9.18
N LEU A 100 16.03 10.57 -9.13
CA LEU A 100 14.97 10.10 -8.25
C LEU A 100 15.46 8.82 -7.59
N GLU A 101 15.88 8.90 -6.34
CA GLU A 101 16.33 7.72 -5.59
C GLU A 101 15.85 7.88 -4.15
N ASP A 102 14.59 7.48 -3.93
CA ASP A 102 14.03 7.48 -2.60
C ASP A 102 14.62 6.33 -1.78
N GLU A 103 14.93 6.64 -0.52
CA GLU A 103 15.37 5.68 0.46
C GLU A 103 14.25 5.46 1.47
N TYR A 104 13.88 4.21 1.66
CA TYR A 104 12.75 3.83 2.49
C TYR A 104 13.18 3.24 3.82
N ASN A 105 12.43 3.57 4.87
CA ASN A 105 12.64 3.08 6.22
C ASN A 105 11.53 2.10 6.65
N LEU A 106 11.53 1.73 7.95
CA LEU A 106 10.53 0.83 8.50
C LEU A 106 9.10 1.41 8.42
N LEU A 107 8.95 2.72 8.58
CA LEU A 107 7.63 3.36 8.53
C LEU A 107 7.00 3.25 7.14
N ASP A 108 7.82 3.41 6.08
CA ASP A 108 7.38 3.20 4.70
C ASP A 108 6.98 1.73 4.46
N CYS A 109 7.74 0.81 5.04
CA CYS A 109 7.43 -0.62 5.01
C CYS A 109 6.07 -0.92 5.65
N LEU A 110 5.81 -0.36 6.82
CA LEU A 110 4.53 -0.52 7.52
C LEU A 110 3.37 0.06 6.71
N LEU A 111 3.54 1.26 6.12
CA LEU A 111 2.52 1.83 5.24
C LEU A 111 2.24 0.91 4.04
N VAL A 112 3.29 0.46 3.33
CA VAL A 112 3.11 -0.45 2.18
C VAL A 112 2.43 -1.75 2.62
N GLY A 113 2.75 -2.25 3.82
CA GLY A 113 2.06 -3.41 4.40
C GLY A 113 0.56 -3.19 4.56
N THR A 114 0.13 -2.04 5.11
CA THR A 114 -1.29 -1.70 5.24
C THR A 114 -1.98 -1.50 3.88
N VAL A 115 -1.27 -0.95 2.90
CA VAL A 115 -1.75 -0.81 1.52
C VAL A 115 -2.01 -2.18 0.89
N ILE A 116 -1.08 -3.12 1.04
CA ILE A 116 -1.22 -4.49 0.52
C ILE A 116 -2.37 -5.23 1.24
N ASN A 117 -2.51 -5.09 2.56
CA ASN A 117 -3.65 -5.61 3.29
C ASN A 117 -4.97 -5.08 2.73
N THR A 118 -5.01 -3.77 2.42
CA THR A 118 -6.20 -3.15 1.79
C THR A 118 -6.51 -3.79 0.43
N PHE A 119 -5.51 -4.05 -0.41
CA PHE A 119 -5.72 -4.72 -1.69
C PHE A 119 -6.20 -6.18 -1.53
N ILE A 120 -5.64 -6.94 -0.60
CA ILE A 120 -6.06 -8.31 -0.29
C ILE A 120 -7.52 -8.31 0.18
N ASN A 121 -7.89 -7.42 1.10
CA ASN A 121 -9.26 -7.30 1.62
C ASN A 121 -10.26 -6.87 0.54
N ASN A 122 -9.81 -6.19 -0.52
CA ASN A 122 -10.61 -5.76 -1.66
C ASN A 122 -10.36 -6.57 -2.94
N SER A 123 -9.83 -7.79 -2.82
CA SER A 123 -9.49 -8.65 -3.97
C SER A 123 -10.68 -9.04 -4.85
N HIS A 124 -11.92 -8.85 -4.38
CA HIS A 124 -13.14 -9.02 -5.18
C HIS A 124 -13.23 -7.97 -6.30
N ILE A 125 -12.71 -6.77 -6.10
CA ILE A 125 -12.74 -5.66 -7.06
C ILE A 125 -11.36 -5.26 -7.58
N VAL A 126 -10.32 -5.22 -6.74
CA VAL A 126 -8.92 -4.96 -7.11
C VAL A 126 -8.30 -6.25 -7.62
N LYS A 127 -8.04 -6.33 -8.94
CA LYS A 127 -7.49 -7.52 -9.58
C LYS A 127 -6.04 -7.40 -9.98
N ILE A 128 -5.54 -6.18 -10.07
CA ILE A 128 -4.17 -5.86 -10.42
C ILE A 128 -3.68 -4.82 -9.41
N ALA A 129 -2.48 -5.02 -8.87
CA ALA A 129 -1.80 -4.06 -8.02
C ALA A 129 -0.30 -4.06 -8.37
N CYS A 130 0.20 -2.95 -8.91
CA CYS A 130 1.58 -2.84 -9.39
C CYS A 130 2.32 -1.75 -8.60
N MET A 131 3.37 -2.14 -7.91
CA MET A 131 4.24 -1.18 -7.23
C MET A 131 5.03 -0.36 -8.25
N ALA A 132 5.02 0.95 -8.12
CA ALA A 132 5.74 1.87 -8.98
C ALA A 132 6.91 2.51 -8.23
N GLN A 133 8.14 2.15 -8.54
CA GLN A 133 8.64 1.20 -9.53
C GLN A 133 9.36 0.06 -8.79
N LEU A 134 9.56 -1.07 -9.46
CA LEU A 134 10.23 -2.21 -8.80
C LEU A 134 11.73 -1.96 -8.62
N VAL A 135 12.40 -1.40 -9.63
CA VAL A 135 13.86 -1.22 -9.65
C VAL A 135 14.22 0.23 -9.93
N ASN A 136 14.99 0.84 -9.05
CA ASN A 136 15.48 2.23 -9.08
C ASN A 136 14.38 3.31 -9.17
N VAL A 137 14.75 4.57 -9.07
CA VAL A 137 13.87 5.76 -9.04
C VAL A 137 13.11 5.88 -7.70
N ILE A 138 11.99 5.22 -7.52
CA ILE A 138 11.25 5.05 -6.26
C ILE A 138 11.14 3.54 -5.96
N PRO A 139 12.26 2.87 -5.66
CA PRO A 139 12.38 1.44 -5.90
C PRO A 139 12.10 0.58 -4.67
N ALA A 140 11.55 -0.62 -4.90
CA ALA A 140 11.66 -1.71 -3.96
C ALA A 140 13.08 -2.33 -3.97
N ILE A 141 13.76 -2.28 -5.12
CA ILE A 141 15.14 -2.76 -5.31
C ILE A 141 15.99 -1.64 -5.86
N SER A 142 17.05 -1.29 -5.15
CA SER A 142 18.06 -0.32 -5.60
C SER A 142 19.26 -1.02 -6.21
N THR A 143 19.87 -0.38 -7.21
CA THR A 143 21.08 -0.85 -7.87
C THR A 143 22.06 0.29 -8.10
N VAL A 144 23.34 -0.02 -8.14
CA VAL A 144 24.38 0.92 -8.60
C VAL A 144 25.08 0.38 -9.86
N LYS A 145 25.44 1.28 -10.75
CA LYS A 145 26.11 0.92 -12.01
C LYS A 145 27.38 0.10 -11.73
N ASN A 146 27.47 -1.09 -12.31
CA ASN A 146 28.58 -2.03 -12.14
C ASN A 146 28.85 -2.42 -10.68
N GLY A 147 27.86 -2.31 -9.80
CA GLY A 147 27.99 -2.59 -8.39
C GLY A 147 26.92 -3.55 -7.88
N ILE A 148 26.61 -3.40 -6.59
CA ILE A 148 25.63 -4.24 -5.91
C ILE A 148 24.18 -3.82 -6.20
N SER A 149 23.27 -4.74 -5.90
CA SER A 149 21.84 -4.45 -5.74
C SER A 149 21.40 -4.82 -4.33
N TRP A 150 20.40 -4.11 -3.81
CA TRP A 150 19.84 -4.41 -2.50
C TRP A 150 18.32 -4.17 -2.48
N ARG A 151 17.65 -4.87 -1.58
CA ARG A 151 16.23 -4.71 -1.31
C ARG A 151 16.02 -3.60 -0.29
N GLN A 152 15.11 -2.69 -0.56
CA GLN A 152 14.68 -1.71 0.43
C GLN A 152 13.59 -2.27 1.34
N SER A 153 13.25 -1.56 2.42
CA SER A 153 12.24 -1.99 3.39
C SER A 153 10.88 -2.28 2.75
N VAL A 154 10.45 -1.46 1.80
CA VAL A 154 9.16 -1.59 1.08
C VAL A 154 9.08 -2.82 0.16
N TYR A 155 10.20 -3.48 -0.12
CA TYR A 155 10.22 -4.74 -0.86
C TYR A 155 9.51 -5.87 -0.11
N TYR A 156 9.69 -5.93 1.21
CA TYR A 156 9.29 -7.10 1.99
C TYR A 156 7.77 -7.32 2.09
N PRO A 157 6.91 -6.31 2.27
CA PRO A 157 5.47 -6.52 2.25
C PRO A 157 4.99 -7.15 0.93
N LEU A 158 5.48 -6.64 -0.21
CA LEU A 158 5.14 -7.20 -1.52
C LEU A 158 5.68 -8.62 -1.69
N TYR A 159 6.92 -8.87 -1.26
CA TYR A 159 7.55 -10.19 -1.30
C TYR A 159 6.74 -11.23 -0.52
N PHE A 160 6.39 -10.94 0.73
CA PHE A 160 5.60 -11.87 1.55
C PHE A 160 4.19 -12.06 0.99
N ALA A 161 3.53 -11.00 0.53
CA ALA A 161 2.23 -11.14 -0.10
C ALA A 161 2.29 -11.97 -1.39
N SER A 162 3.35 -11.85 -2.19
CA SER A 162 3.53 -12.65 -3.40
C SER A 162 3.75 -14.14 -3.13
N LEU A 163 4.36 -14.48 -1.99
CA LEU A 163 4.60 -15.87 -1.57
C LEU A 163 3.38 -16.48 -0.87
N TYR A 164 2.82 -15.76 0.09
CA TYR A 164 1.84 -16.31 1.03
C TYR A 164 0.42 -15.78 0.80
N GLY A 165 0.23 -14.79 -0.06
CA GLY A 165 -1.07 -14.20 -0.37
C GLY A 165 -1.81 -14.88 -1.54
N ARG A 166 -1.46 -16.13 -1.87
CA ARG A 166 -2.10 -16.89 -2.95
C ARG A 166 -3.26 -17.72 -2.41
N GLY A 167 -4.45 -17.54 -2.98
CA GLY A 167 -5.65 -18.24 -2.55
C GLY A 167 -6.87 -17.35 -2.47
N GLU A 168 -7.73 -17.62 -1.51
CA GLU A 168 -8.97 -16.88 -1.26
C GLU A 168 -8.78 -15.94 -0.07
N SER A 169 -9.07 -14.66 -0.26
CA SER A 169 -9.04 -13.68 0.83
C SER A 169 -10.21 -13.91 1.79
N LEU A 170 -9.93 -13.83 3.07
CA LEU A 170 -10.92 -14.01 4.14
C LEU A 170 -11.34 -12.65 4.71
N GLN A 171 -12.62 -12.51 5.01
CA GLN A 171 -13.12 -11.33 5.73
C GLN A 171 -12.84 -11.47 7.21
N LEU A 172 -11.98 -10.62 7.74
CA LEU A 172 -11.62 -10.59 9.15
C LEU A 172 -12.55 -9.69 9.97
N LYS A 173 -12.88 -10.11 11.17
CA LYS A 173 -13.50 -9.27 12.20
C LYS A 173 -12.44 -8.91 13.24
N ILE A 174 -11.89 -7.71 13.14
CA ILE A 174 -10.81 -7.25 14.02
C ILE A 174 -11.40 -6.55 15.23
N LYS A 175 -10.97 -6.96 16.41
CA LYS A 175 -11.16 -6.22 17.67
C LYS A 175 -9.79 -5.76 18.13
N SER A 176 -9.57 -4.48 18.16
CA SER A 176 -8.30 -3.85 18.49
C SER A 176 -8.54 -2.53 19.22
N PRO A 177 -7.64 -2.12 20.09
CA PRO A 177 -7.59 -0.71 20.52
C PRO A 177 -7.54 0.21 19.31
N LYS A 178 -7.95 1.45 19.50
CA LYS A 178 -8.04 2.44 18.44
C LYS A 178 -7.36 3.73 18.85
N TYR A 179 -6.98 4.52 17.87
CA TYR A 179 -6.52 5.89 18.03
C TYR A 179 -7.21 6.81 17.01
N SER A 180 -7.13 8.11 17.25
CA SER A 180 -7.52 9.13 16.27
C SER A 180 -6.25 9.77 15.72
N SER A 181 -6.19 9.93 14.40
CA SER A 181 -5.23 10.77 13.70
C SER A 181 -5.88 12.13 13.38
N ASP A 182 -5.10 13.07 12.82
CA ASP A 182 -5.67 14.36 12.40
C ASP A 182 -6.63 14.23 11.20
N ILE A 183 -6.58 13.10 10.49
CA ILE A 183 -7.34 12.87 9.26
C ILE A 183 -8.40 11.77 9.37
N PHE A 184 -8.27 10.86 10.34
CA PHE A 184 -9.21 9.76 10.54
C PHE A 184 -9.41 9.46 12.01
N ASP A 185 -10.68 9.29 12.40
CA ASP A 185 -11.05 8.75 13.70
C ASP A 185 -11.15 7.22 13.66
N ASP A 186 -11.15 6.60 14.85
CA ASP A 186 -11.38 5.15 15.03
C ASP A 186 -10.40 4.23 14.29
N VAL A 187 -9.16 4.67 14.09
CA VAL A 187 -8.11 3.86 13.46
C VAL A 187 -7.71 2.73 14.39
N THR A 188 -7.85 1.48 13.97
CA THR A 188 -7.41 0.31 14.74
C THR A 188 -5.90 0.25 14.83
N TYR A 189 -5.33 -0.17 15.97
CA TYR A 189 -3.90 -0.43 16.10
C TYR A 189 -3.46 -1.56 15.15
N ILE A 190 -4.28 -2.60 15.04
CA ILE A 190 -3.98 -3.71 14.14
C ILE A 190 -4.67 -3.51 12.80
N ASP A 191 -3.88 -3.53 11.73
CA ASP A 191 -4.32 -3.67 10.36
C ASP A 191 -4.03 -5.10 9.91
N ALA A 192 -5.00 -5.76 9.29
CA ALA A 192 -4.83 -7.15 8.95
C ALA A 192 -5.56 -7.57 7.67
N SER A 193 -4.99 -8.57 7.02
CA SER A 193 -5.65 -9.38 6.02
C SER A 193 -5.32 -10.85 6.22
N ALA A 194 -6.14 -11.76 5.67
CA ALA A 194 -5.87 -13.18 5.71
C ALA A 194 -6.23 -13.84 4.38
N VAL A 195 -5.47 -14.88 4.05
CA VAL A 195 -5.66 -15.67 2.82
C VAL A 195 -5.59 -17.15 3.16
N ILE A 196 -6.55 -17.92 2.66
CA ILE A 196 -6.54 -19.37 2.72
C ILE A 196 -6.15 -19.96 1.36
N ASN A 197 -5.14 -20.78 1.34
CA ASN A 197 -4.80 -21.61 0.17
C ASN A 197 -5.25 -23.05 0.45
N LYS A 198 -6.34 -23.46 -0.19
CA LYS A 198 -6.93 -24.78 -0.01
C LYS A 198 -6.09 -25.90 -0.62
N GLU A 199 -5.35 -25.60 -1.68
CA GLU A 199 -4.48 -26.57 -2.36
C GLU A 199 -3.27 -26.90 -1.48
N GLU A 200 -2.61 -25.87 -0.94
CA GLU A 200 -1.44 -26.01 -0.08
C GLU A 200 -1.82 -26.21 1.39
N LYS A 201 -3.10 -26.15 1.73
CA LYS A 201 -3.64 -26.24 3.10
C LYS A 201 -2.99 -25.28 4.08
N THR A 202 -2.78 -24.03 3.62
CA THR A 202 -2.16 -22.96 4.42
C THR A 202 -3.14 -21.84 4.70
N LEU A 203 -3.00 -21.23 5.87
CA LEU A 203 -3.71 -20.03 6.28
C LEU A 203 -2.65 -18.98 6.63
N SER A 204 -2.63 -17.90 5.87
CA SER A 204 -1.66 -16.82 6.05
C SER A 204 -2.34 -15.57 6.58
N PHE A 205 -1.77 -14.97 7.62
CA PHE A 205 -2.17 -13.69 8.17
C PHE A 205 -1.09 -12.64 7.88
N PHE A 206 -1.50 -11.49 7.39
CA PHE A 206 -0.65 -10.32 7.18
C PHE A 206 -1.09 -9.27 8.19
N LEU A 207 -0.20 -8.93 9.11
CA LEU A 207 -0.52 -8.14 10.29
C LEU A 207 0.45 -6.96 10.40
N ILE A 208 -0.10 -5.78 10.63
CA ILE A 208 0.67 -4.56 10.90
C ILE A 208 0.18 -3.96 12.21
N ASN A 209 1.09 -3.78 13.16
CA ASN A 209 0.84 -2.97 14.33
C ASN A 209 1.16 -1.51 14.01
N ARG A 210 0.15 -0.63 14.10
CA ARG A 210 0.27 0.82 13.89
C ARG A 210 0.63 1.59 15.15
N SER A 211 0.65 0.94 16.31
CA SER A 211 1.05 1.60 17.56
C SER A 211 2.55 1.77 17.60
N GLU A 212 3.00 2.93 18.04
CA GLU A 212 4.40 3.23 18.27
C GLU A 212 4.87 2.76 19.66
N GLU A 213 3.95 2.60 20.60
CA GLU A 213 4.26 2.40 22.02
C GLU A 213 3.75 1.06 22.54
N GLU A 214 2.68 0.50 21.94
CA GLU A 214 1.97 -0.66 22.49
C GLU A 214 2.39 -1.96 21.84
N ILE A 215 2.70 -2.93 22.67
CA ILE A 215 2.77 -4.35 22.26
C ILE A 215 1.36 -4.90 22.29
N VAL A 216 0.95 -5.55 21.23
CA VAL A 216 -0.40 -6.11 21.10
C VAL A 216 -0.32 -7.63 21.03
N ASP A 217 -0.92 -8.29 22.01
CA ASP A 217 -1.14 -9.74 21.97
C ASP A 217 -2.31 -10.05 21.03
N LEU A 218 -2.17 -11.11 20.24
CA LEU A 218 -3.13 -11.48 19.20
C LEU A 218 -3.73 -12.86 19.49
N ASP A 219 -5.06 -12.88 19.60
CA ASP A 219 -5.83 -14.11 19.66
C ASP A 219 -6.56 -14.34 18.33
N PHE A 220 -6.51 -15.57 17.81
CA PHE A 220 -7.16 -15.95 16.57
C PHE A 220 -8.32 -16.90 16.86
N ASP A 221 -9.56 -16.45 16.59
CA ASP A 221 -10.74 -17.29 16.62
C ASP A 221 -10.99 -17.88 15.23
N LEU A 222 -10.73 -19.17 15.08
CA LEU A 222 -10.89 -19.93 13.84
C LEU A 222 -12.15 -20.80 13.81
N ASN A 223 -13.04 -20.67 14.78
CA ASN A 223 -14.20 -21.56 14.96
C ASN A 223 -15.17 -21.58 13.77
N ASN A 224 -15.18 -20.52 12.96
CA ASN A 224 -16.03 -20.43 11.77
C ASN A 224 -15.31 -20.81 10.47
N LEU A 225 -14.05 -21.21 10.56
CA LEU A 225 -13.26 -21.58 9.39
C LEU A 225 -13.46 -23.08 9.09
N GLN A 226 -14.22 -23.38 8.06
CA GLN A 226 -14.33 -24.77 7.55
C GLN A 226 -13.12 -25.06 6.66
N ILE A 227 -12.14 -25.75 7.20
CA ILE A 227 -11.00 -26.30 6.46
C ILE A 227 -11.35 -27.77 6.18
N ASN A 228 -11.88 -28.05 5.02
CA ASN A 228 -12.14 -29.41 4.54
C ASN A 228 -10.89 -29.98 3.85
#